data_73c647e8e435a6e5e4348f4a9e90508d
#
_entry.id   73c647e8e435a6e5e4348f4a9e90508d
#
_cell.length_a   1.000
_cell.length_b   1.000
_cell.length_c   1.000
_cell.angle_alpha   90.00
_cell.angle_beta   90.00
_cell.angle_gamma   90.00
#
_symmetry.space_group_name_H-M   'P 1'
#
loop_
_entity.id
_entity.type
_entity.pdbx_description
1 polymer ?
#
loop_
_entity_poly.entity_id
_entity_poly.type
_entity_poly.pdbx_seq_one_letter_code
_entity_poly.pdbx_strand_id
1 'polypeptide(L)'
;MSIKNILLILVIAVNAYFAYILVKDLLSHKKETMAEAAPTAVMPFSSAIIFFLSTIGISDFAISTSLYPKLNWTSVKKLPGTLNAQCTIPVAVMALAYIQSIKVGVLTLAVCIICQVIGSYFGAKFAIKLPAEKIKYYIGVGMIIAAIIIVGGLLGMLPLSLIHI
;
A
#
# COMPACT_ATOMS: atom_id res chain seq x y z
N MET A 1 -2.93 -23.96 -18.63
CA MET A 1 -3.35 -22.66 -18.00
C MET A 1 -2.26 -21.65 -18.23
N SER A 2 -2.57 -20.47 -18.71
CA SER A 2 -1.54 -19.42 -18.87
C SER A 2 -1.07 -18.96 -17.48
N ILE A 3 0.23 -18.66 -17.33
CA ILE A 3 0.81 -18.11 -16.10
C ILE A 3 0.03 -16.90 -15.63
N LYS A 4 -0.46 -16.09 -16.57
CA LYS A 4 -1.35 -14.94 -16.31
C LYS A 4 -2.60 -15.35 -15.53
N ASN A 5 -3.26 -16.44 -15.92
CA ASN A 5 -4.48 -16.89 -15.26
C ASN A 5 -4.21 -17.42 -13.84
N ILE A 6 -3.08 -18.12 -13.65
CA ILE A 6 -2.64 -18.56 -12.32
C ILE A 6 -2.44 -17.36 -11.40
N LEU A 7 -1.78 -16.33 -11.91
CA LEU A 7 -1.49 -15.11 -11.15
C LEU A 7 -2.76 -14.34 -10.79
N LEU A 8 -3.70 -14.22 -11.73
CA LEU A 8 -5.02 -13.61 -11.49
C LEU A 8 -5.79 -14.35 -10.38
N ILE A 9 -5.84 -15.70 -10.48
CA ILE A 9 -6.51 -16.52 -9.46
C ILE A 9 -5.86 -16.35 -8.10
N LEU A 10 -4.53 -16.34 -8.05
CA LEU A 10 -3.77 -16.14 -6.80
C LEU A 10 -4.08 -14.79 -6.17
N VAL A 11 -4.03 -13.70 -6.95
CA VAL A 11 -4.34 -12.35 -6.47
C VAL A 11 -5.78 -12.29 -5.93
N ILE A 12 -6.75 -12.84 -6.67
CA ILE A 12 -8.15 -12.87 -6.24
C ILE A 12 -8.31 -13.67 -4.94
N ALA A 13 -7.71 -14.87 -4.86
CA ALA A 13 -7.83 -15.75 -3.69
C ALA A 13 -7.24 -15.10 -2.42
N VAL A 14 -6.03 -14.53 -2.53
CA VAL A 14 -5.37 -13.87 -1.38
C VAL A 14 -6.17 -12.65 -0.91
N ASN A 15 -6.67 -11.83 -1.85
CA ASN A 15 -7.47 -10.66 -1.48
C ASN A 15 -8.85 -11.01 -0.94
N ALA A 16 -9.49 -12.06 -1.44
CA ALA A 16 -10.74 -12.58 -0.89
C ALA A 16 -10.55 -13.10 0.54
N TYR A 17 -9.45 -13.81 0.79
CA TYR A 17 -9.09 -14.27 2.12
C TYR A 17 -8.82 -13.10 3.09
N PHE A 18 -8.07 -12.09 2.64
CA PHE A 18 -7.85 -10.87 3.41
C PHE A 18 -9.16 -10.15 3.73
N ALA A 19 -10.02 -9.94 2.74
CA ALA A 19 -11.32 -9.30 2.91
C ALA A 19 -12.19 -10.08 3.92
N TYR A 20 -12.18 -11.41 3.86
CA TYR A 20 -12.88 -12.25 4.82
C TYR A 20 -12.38 -12.03 6.25
N ILE A 21 -11.06 -12.05 6.47
CA ILE A 21 -10.46 -11.79 7.79
C ILE A 21 -10.81 -10.39 8.28
N LEU A 22 -10.68 -9.38 7.42
CA LEU A 22 -10.97 -7.99 7.76
C LEU A 22 -12.43 -7.81 8.19
N VAL A 23 -13.38 -8.35 7.42
CA VAL A 23 -14.81 -8.29 7.76
C VAL A 23 -15.09 -9.01 9.07
N LYS A 24 -14.52 -10.19 9.28
CA LYS A 24 -14.67 -10.95 10.53
C LYS A 24 -14.12 -10.17 11.72
N ASP A 25 -12.97 -9.55 11.58
CA ASP A 25 -12.36 -8.75 12.66
C ASP A 25 -13.19 -7.50 12.97
N LEU A 26 -13.64 -6.78 11.96
CA LEU A 26 -14.52 -5.62 12.10
C LEU A 26 -15.84 -5.96 12.80
N LEU A 27 -16.43 -7.11 12.47
CA LEU A 27 -17.66 -7.58 13.10
C LEU A 27 -17.43 -7.97 14.57
N SER A 28 -16.29 -8.59 14.88
CA SER A 28 -15.92 -8.99 16.24
C SER A 28 -15.64 -7.79 17.14
N HIS A 29 -15.03 -6.73 16.62
CA HIS A 29 -14.63 -5.54 17.36
C HIS A 29 -15.49 -4.31 17.01
N LYS A 30 -16.74 -4.53 16.58
CA LYS A 30 -17.62 -3.45 16.10
C LYS A 30 -17.77 -2.28 17.08
N LYS A 31 -17.87 -2.58 18.39
CA LYS A 31 -18.02 -1.54 19.42
C LYS A 31 -16.75 -0.67 19.55
N GLU A 32 -15.59 -1.29 19.48
CA GLU A 32 -14.29 -0.59 19.56
C GLU A 32 -14.04 0.23 18.30
N THR A 33 -14.36 -0.33 17.14
CA THR A 33 -14.22 0.36 15.83
C THR A 33 -15.14 1.57 15.74
N MET A 34 -16.37 1.48 16.25
CA MET A 34 -17.32 2.60 16.28
C MET A 34 -16.96 3.68 17.32
N ALA A 35 -16.15 3.34 18.31
CA ALA A 35 -15.67 4.29 19.34
C ALA A 35 -14.43 5.08 18.88
N GLU A 36 -13.83 4.75 17.75
CA GLU A 36 -12.69 5.51 17.22
C GLU A 36 -13.14 6.90 16.71
N ALA A 37 -12.26 7.89 16.85
CA ALA A 37 -12.55 9.28 16.54
C ALA A 37 -12.74 9.58 15.04
N ALA A 38 -12.44 8.62 14.16
CA ALA A 38 -12.59 8.78 12.72
C ALA A 38 -14.08 8.76 12.32
N PRO A 39 -14.59 9.80 11.63
CA PRO A 39 -15.98 9.81 11.19
C PRO A 39 -16.23 8.72 10.14
N THR A 40 -17.12 7.79 10.46
CA THR A 40 -17.38 6.57 9.68
C THR A 40 -17.76 6.84 8.20
N ALA A 41 -18.41 7.96 7.93
CA ALA A 41 -18.81 8.32 6.56
C ALA A 41 -17.73 9.10 5.80
N VAL A 42 -16.97 9.96 6.47
CA VAL A 42 -15.97 10.84 5.84
C VAL A 42 -14.70 10.06 5.47
N MET A 43 -14.34 9.06 6.26
CA MET A 43 -13.12 8.28 6.02
C MET A 43 -13.16 7.48 4.70
N PRO A 44 -14.21 6.73 4.34
CA PRO A 44 -14.30 6.07 3.04
C PRO A 44 -14.29 7.05 1.88
N PHE A 45 -14.97 8.19 2.02
CA PHE A 45 -15.01 9.21 0.98
C PHE A 45 -13.65 9.87 0.76
N SER A 46 -12.94 10.22 1.83
CA SER A 46 -11.58 10.75 1.73
C SER A 46 -10.61 9.71 1.14
N SER A 47 -10.76 8.44 1.52
CA SER A 47 -9.97 7.35 0.95
C SER A 47 -10.21 7.22 -0.56
N ALA A 48 -11.46 7.29 -1.01
CA ALA A 48 -11.79 7.23 -2.43
C ALA A 48 -11.11 8.37 -3.23
N ILE A 49 -11.11 9.60 -2.70
CA ILE A 49 -10.41 10.73 -3.31
C ILE A 49 -8.89 10.50 -3.33
N ILE A 50 -8.31 10.04 -2.22
CA ILE A 50 -6.88 9.77 -2.12
C ILE A 50 -6.45 8.71 -3.13
N PHE A 51 -7.20 7.61 -3.26
CA PHE A 51 -6.89 6.57 -4.23
C PHE A 51 -7.14 7.01 -5.68
N PHE A 52 -8.12 7.87 -5.92
CA PHE A 52 -8.28 8.50 -7.24
C PHE A 52 -7.04 9.34 -7.59
N LEU A 53 -6.54 10.16 -6.68
CA LEU A 53 -5.30 10.92 -6.87
C LEU A 53 -4.08 10.00 -7.04
N SER A 54 -4.07 8.85 -6.37
CA SER A 54 -3.01 7.84 -6.52
C SER A 54 -2.93 7.27 -7.95
N THR A 55 -4.06 7.18 -8.66
CA THR A 55 -4.06 6.76 -10.08
C THR A 55 -3.36 7.76 -11.01
N ILE A 56 -3.26 9.02 -10.59
CA ILE A 56 -2.58 10.10 -11.32
C ILE A 56 -1.11 10.24 -10.89
N GLY A 57 -0.64 9.36 -10.00
CA GLY A 57 0.75 9.33 -9.53
C GLY A 57 1.01 10.07 -8.22
N ILE A 58 -0.03 10.58 -7.56
CA ILE A 58 0.13 11.22 -6.24
C ILE A 58 0.11 10.14 -5.16
N SER A 59 1.14 10.10 -4.32
CA SER A 59 1.26 9.05 -3.30
C SER A 59 0.13 9.12 -2.25
N ASP A 60 -0.71 8.09 -2.22
CA ASP A 60 -1.74 7.87 -1.21
C ASP A 60 -1.16 7.79 0.21
N PHE A 61 -0.01 7.13 0.37
CA PHE A 61 0.72 7.08 1.65
C PHE A 61 1.16 8.46 2.13
N ALA A 62 1.67 9.33 1.25
CA ALA A 62 2.10 10.66 1.62
C ALA A 62 0.94 11.52 2.12
N ILE A 63 -0.19 11.52 1.39
CA ILE A 63 -1.38 12.25 1.76
C ILE A 63 -1.94 11.72 3.08
N SER A 64 -2.16 10.41 3.18
CA SER A 64 -2.79 9.79 4.35
C SER A 64 -1.93 9.93 5.61
N THR A 65 -0.59 9.79 5.49
CA THR A 65 0.37 9.98 6.59
C THR A 65 0.33 11.41 7.15
N SER A 66 0.10 12.38 6.28
CA SER A 66 0.00 13.80 6.68
C SER A 66 -1.38 14.16 7.21
N LEU A 67 -2.44 13.64 6.59
CA LEU A 67 -3.82 14.05 6.83
C LEU A 67 -4.41 13.40 8.09
N TYR A 68 -4.29 12.07 8.23
CA TYR A 68 -4.99 11.32 9.27
C TYR A 68 -4.58 11.70 10.70
N PRO A 69 -3.27 11.88 11.01
CA PRO A 69 -2.86 12.36 12.32
C PRO A 69 -3.27 13.80 12.60
N LYS A 70 -3.28 14.68 11.57
CA LYS A 70 -3.71 16.07 11.72
C LYS A 70 -5.19 16.20 12.06
N LEU A 71 -6.01 15.32 11.48
CA LEU A 71 -7.45 15.27 11.76
C LEU A 71 -7.79 14.44 13.00
N ASN A 72 -6.78 13.90 13.69
CA ASN A 72 -6.95 12.99 14.84
C ASN A 72 -7.77 11.73 14.51
N TRP A 73 -7.79 11.29 13.23
CA TRP A 73 -8.51 10.08 12.82
C TRP A 73 -7.76 8.80 13.19
N THR A 74 -6.44 8.87 13.24
CA THR A 74 -5.59 7.71 13.57
C THR A 74 -4.35 8.17 14.32
N SER A 75 -3.99 7.44 15.37
CA SER A 75 -2.73 7.68 16.07
C SER A 75 -1.54 7.29 15.20
N VAL A 76 -0.42 8.01 15.34
CA VAL A 76 0.82 7.75 14.57
C VAL A 76 1.30 6.31 14.71
N LYS A 77 1.07 5.69 15.87
CA LYS A 77 1.45 4.30 16.14
C LYS A 77 0.61 3.29 15.34
N LYS A 78 -0.67 3.56 15.12
CA LYS A 78 -1.59 2.71 14.36
C LYS A 78 -1.51 2.97 12.85
N LEU A 79 -0.94 4.12 12.46
CA LEU A 79 -0.92 4.62 11.08
C LEU A 79 -0.41 3.60 10.05
N PRO A 80 0.73 2.89 10.24
CA PRO A 80 1.22 1.93 9.25
C PRO A 80 0.23 0.78 8.99
N GLY A 81 -0.42 0.28 10.05
CA GLY A 81 -1.44 -0.76 9.93
C GLY A 81 -2.68 -0.29 9.19
N THR A 82 -3.18 0.90 9.54
CA THR A 82 -4.34 1.53 8.89
C THR A 82 -4.10 1.75 7.40
N LEU A 83 -2.94 2.29 7.03
CA LEU A 83 -2.60 2.53 5.62
C LEU A 83 -2.50 1.24 4.82
N ASN A 84 -1.85 0.21 5.36
CA ASN A 84 -1.76 -1.09 4.69
C ASN A 84 -3.14 -1.76 4.53
N ALA A 85 -3.98 -1.71 5.55
CA ALA A 85 -5.34 -2.26 5.46
C ALA A 85 -6.19 -1.52 4.43
N GLN A 86 -6.11 -0.19 4.40
CA GLN A 86 -6.84 0.68 3.49
C GLN A 86 -6.45 0.46 2.03
N CYS A 87 -5.17 0.29 1.71
CA CYS A 87 -4.69 0.18 0.33
C CYS A 87 -4.88 -1.23 -0.26
N THR A 88 -5.10 -2.27 0.55
CA THR A 88 -5.10 -3.66 0.07
C THR A 88 -6.14 -3.89 -1.03
N ILE A 89 -7.40 -3.49 -0.84
CA ILE A 89 -8.46 -3.70 -1.83
C ILE A 89 -8.26 -2.83 -3.08
N PRO A 90 -8.03 -1.50 -3.00
CA PRO A 90 -7.78 -0.68 -4.17
C PRO A 90 -6.57 -1.13 -4.99
N VAL A 91 -5.47 -1.47 -4.33
CA VAL A 91 -4.25 -1.97 -5.01
C VAL A 91 -4.50 -3.31 -5.69
N ALA A 92 -5.31 -4.20 -5.09
CA ALA A 92 -5.70 -5.45 -5.74
C ALA A 92 -6.48 -5.21 -7.04
N VAL A 93 -7.45 -4.28 -7.04
CA VAL A 93 -8.20 -3.92 -8.25
C VAL A 93 -7.27 -3.34 -9.32
N MET A 94 -6.36 -2.44 -8.93
CA MET A 94 -5.34 -1.90 -9.84
C MET A 94 -4.44 -3.01 -10.40
N ALA A 95 -3.97 -3.94 -9.57
CA ALA A 95 -3.15 -5.07 -10.00
C ALA A 95 -3.88 -5.95 -11.03
N LEU A 96 -5.16 -6.24 -10.81
CA LEU A 96 -5.97 -7.02 -11.75
C LEU A 96 -6.10 -6.29 -13.11
N ALA A 97 -6.28 -4.96 -13.11
CA ALA A 97 -6.33 -4.16 -14.31
C ALA A 97 -4.98 -4.16 -15.06
N TYR A 98 -3.88 -3.94 -14.35
CA TYR A 98 -2.54 -3.91 -14.94
C TYR A 98 -2.09 -5.27 -15.48
N ILE A 99 -2.33 -6.37 -14.77
CA ILE A 99 -2.00 -7.72 -15.24
C ILE A 99 -2.73 -8.04 -16.56
N GLN A 100 -3.92 -7.46 -16.79
CA GLN A 100 -4.65 -7.64 -18.04
C GLN A 100 -4.12 -6.76 -19.18
N SER A 101 -3.68 -5.55 -18.87
CA SER A 101 -3.34 -4.52 -19.86
C SER A 101 -1.86 -4.49 -20.23
N ILE A 102 -0.96 -4.87 -19.32
CA ILE A 102 0.50 -4.75 -19.51
C ILE A 102 1.15 -6.14 -19.64
N LYS A 103 2.02 -6.29 -20.64
CA LYS A 103 2.87 -7.48 -20.77
C LYS A 103 4.10 -7.32 -19.90
N VAL A 104 4.06 -7.86 -18.69
CA VAL A 104 5.23 -7.86 -17.77
C VAL A 104 5.98 -9.19 -17.91
N GLY A 105 7.31 -9.14 -17.90
CA GLY A 105 8.15 -10.32 -17.85
C GLY A 105 7.89 -11.11 -16.53
N VAL A 106 7.61 -12.40 -16.65
CA VAL A 106 7.28 -13.26 -15.50
C VAL A 106 8.40 -13.25 -14.44
N LEU A 107 9.66 -13.23 -14.88
CA LEU A 107 10.80 -13.20 -13.97
C LEU A 107 10.84 -11.89 -13.17
N THR A 108 10.65 -10.75 -13.82
CA THR A 108 10.62 -9.43 -13.19
C THR A 108 9.51 -9.37 -12.14
N LEU A 109 8.31 -9.86 -12.50
CA LEU A 109 7.18 -9.89 -11.61
C LEU A 109 7.42 -10.78 -10.38
N ALA A 110 7.99 -11.97 -10.58
CA ALA A 110 8.30 -12.90 -9.49
C ALA A 110 9.33 -12.29 -8.52
N VAL A 111 10.40 -11.69 -9.05
CA VAL A 111 11.43 -11.02 -8.23
C VAL A 111 10.82 -9.87 -7.44
N CYS A 112 10.01 -9.01 -8.06
CA CYS A 112 9.33 -7.91 -7.37
C CYS A 112 8.43 -8.41 -6.24
N ILE A 113 7.64 -9.46 -6.47
CA ILE A 113 6.76 -10.04 -5.43
C ILE A 113 7.58 -10.57 -4.27
N ILE A 114 8.63 -11.34 -4.54
CA ILE A 114 9.50 -11.91 -3.48
C ILE A 114 10.16 -10.78 -2.68
N CYS A 115 10.72 -9.77 -3.34
CA CYS A 115 11.33 -8.62 -2.67
C CYS A 115 10.31 -7.85 -1.80
N GLN A 116 9.08 -7.65 -2.29
CA GLN A 116 8.03 -7.00 -1.52
C GLN A 116 7.61 -7.82 -0.30
N VAL A 117 7.44 -9.13 -0.41
CA VAL A 117 7.09 -10.00 0.71
C VAL A 117 8.18 -9.97 1.79
N ILE A 118 9.45 -10.10 1.38
CA ILE A 118 10.58 -10.02 2.29
C ILE A 118 10.64 -8.62 2.95
N GLY A 119 10.56 -7.57 2.14
CA GLY A 119 10.59 -6.18 2.62
C GLY A 119 9.45 -5.86 3.59
N SER A 120 8.23 -6.30 3.32
CA SER A 120 7.08 -6.08 4.20
C SER A 120 7.21 -6.84 5.53
N TYR A 121 7.71 -8.07 5.51
CA TYR A 121 7.91 -8.87 6.72
C TYR A 121 8.96 -8.24 7.66
N PHE A 122 10.13 -7.89 7.11
CA PHE A 122 11.17 -7.23 7.91
C PHE A 122 10.79 -5.81 8.30
N GLY A 123 10.18 -5.06 7.38
CA GLY A 123 9.70 -3.70 7.62
C GLY A 123 8.67 -3.62 8.73
N ALA A 124 7.69 -4.53 8.75
CA ALA A 124 6.69 -4.59 9.82
C ALA A 124 7.32 -4.89 11.19
N LYS A 125 8.23 -5.87 11.27
CA LYS A 125 8.96 -6.19 12.50
C LYS A 125 9.82 -5.03 13.00
N PHE A 126 10.40 -4.27 12.10
CA PHE A 126 11.20 -3.09 12.44
C PHE A 126 10.31 -1.94 12.92
N ALA A 127 9.21 -1.67 12.22
CA ALA A 127 8.28 -0.58 12.55
C ALA A 127 7.66 -0.73 13.94
N ILE A 128 7.29 -1.95 14.36
CA ILE A 128 6.73 -2.22 15.69
C ILE A 128 7.69 -1.83 16.82
N LYS A 129 8.99 -1.93 16.58
CA LYS A 129 10.03 -1.62 17.58
C LYS A 129 10.36 -0.14 17.67
N LEU A 130 9.88 0.67 16.73
CA LEU A 130 10.21 2.09 16.68
C LEU A 130 9.25 2.94 17.52
N PRO A 131 9.74 3.97 18.23
CA PRO A 131 8.88 4.97 18.82
C PRO A 131 8.16 5.77 17.71
N ALA A 132 6.92 6.24 18.03
CA ALA A 132 6.04 6.89 17.06
C ALA A 132 6.66 8.08 16.32
N GLU A 133 7.51 8.85 17.02
CA GLU A 133 8.21 10.01 16.42
C GLU A 133 9.22 9.62 15.35
N LYS A 134 9.94 8.51 15.59
CA LYS A 134 10.92 7.99 14.62
C LYS A 134 10.26 7.36 13.39
N ILE A 135 9.04 6.84 13.52
CA ILE A 135 8.29 6.30 12.38
C ILE A 135 8.08 7.36 11.31
N LYS A 136 7.63 8.57 11.68
CA LYS A 136 7.47 9.69 10.73
C LYS A 136 8.77 10.06 10.04
N TYR A 137 9.87 10.11 10.79
CA TYR A 137 11.19 10.42 10.25
C TYR A 137 11.63 9.39 9.21
N TYR A 138 11.55 8.09 9.52
CA TYR A 138 11.95 7.02 8.59
C TYR A 138 11.06 6.96 7.34
N ILE A 139 9.75 7.21 7.49
CA ILE A 139 8.85 7.32 6.32
C ILE A 139 9.29 8.49 5.45
N GLY A 140 9.57 9.65 6.02
CA GLY A 140 10.03 10.84 5.29
C GLY A 140 11.35 10.59 4.55
N VAL A 141 12.33 9.99 5.21
CA VAL A 141 13.61 9.62 4.58
C VAL A 141 13.40 8.62 3.45
N GLY A 142 12.57 7.59 3.66
CA GLY A 142 12.25 6.61 2.61
C GLY A 142 11.60 7.25 1.39
N MET A 143 10.69 8.20 1.59
CA MET A 143 10.04 8.94 0.50
C MET A 143 11.04 9.81 -0.28
N ILE A 144 11.99 10.46 0.40
CA ILE A 144 13.04 11.26 -0.27
C ILE A 144 13.94 10.35 -1.10
N ILE A 145 14.37 9.21 -0.56
CA ILE A 145 15.18 8.24 -1.30
C ILE A 145 14.43 7.74 -2.55
N ALA A 146 13.15 7.37 -2.40
CA ALA A 146 12.32 6.94 -3.53
C ALA A 146 12.20 8.04 -4.60
N ALA A 147 11.98 9.29 -4.18
CA ALA A 147 11.90 10.42 -5.09
C ALA A 147 13.23 10.63 -5.86
N ILE A 148 14.38 10.54 -5.19
CA ILE A 148 15.69 10.66 -5.82
C ILE A 148 15.90 9.55 -6.88
N ILE A 149 15.53 8.30 -6.55
CA ILE A 149 15.63 7.17 -7.48
C ILE A 149 14.75 7.39 -8.71
N ILE A 150 13.50 7.83 -8.52
CA ILE A 150 12.56 8.09 -9.61
C ILE A 150 13.08 9.21 -10.51
N VAL A 151 13.52 10.33 -9.92
CA VAL A 151 14.08 11.46 -10.68
C VAL A 151 15.35 11.05 -11.40
N GLY A 152 16.26 10.33 -10.75
CA GLY A 152 17.47 9.80 -11.37
C GLY A 152 17.17 8.86 -12.54
N GLY A 153 16.11 8.07 -12.42
CA GLY A 153 15.60 7.23 -13.50
C GLY A 153 15.08 8.04 -14.70
N LEU A 154 14.28 9.07 -14.44
CA LEU A 154 13.72 9.97 -15.47
C LEU A 154 14.80 10.76 -16.19
N LEU A 155 15.87 11.15 -15.49
CA LEU A 155 17.01 11.87 -16.06
C LEU A 155 18.01 10.96 -16.81
N GLY A 156 17.75 9.64 -16.88
CA GLY A 156 18.65 8.68 -17.53
C GLY A 156 19.99 8.47 -16.81
N MET A 157 20.10 8.92 -15.54
CA MET A 157 21.33 8.77 -14.75
C MET A 157 21.50 7.35 -14.18
N LEU A 158 20.42 6.59 -14.12
CA LEU A 158 20.44 5.19 -13.75
C LEU A 158 20.37 4.32 -15.01
N PRO A 159 21.19 3.26 -15.15
CA PRO A 159 21.09 2.33 -16.27
C PRO A 159 19.77 1.55 -16.15
N LEU A 160 18.71 2.13 -16.69
CA LEU A 160 17.35 1.58 -16.70
C LEU A 160 17.19 0.45 -17.72
N SER A 161 18.26 -0.29 -18.04
CA SER A 161 18.18 -1.51 -18.85
C SER A 161 17.23 -2.59 -18.28
N LEU A 162 16.80 -2.41 -17.04
CA LEU A 162 15.79 -3.25 -16.35
C LEU A 162 14.35 -2.74 -16.51
N ILE A 163 14.13 -1.55 -17.07
CA ILE A 163 12.78 -0.92 -17.20
C ILE A 163 12.37 -0.80 -18.68
N HIS A 164 13.10 -1.37 -19.61
CA HIS A 164 12.56 -1.61 -20.95
C HIS A 164 11.53 -2.75 -20.89
N ILE A 165 10.34 -2.39 -20.42
CA ILE A 165 9.10 -3.16 -20.60
C ILE A 165 8.27 -2.44 -21.66
#